data_b1dc2ccbafbf3d215a40e7972f05de53
#
_entry.id   b1dc2ccbafbf3d215a40e7972f05de53
#
_cell.length_a   1.000
_cell.length_b   1.000
_cell.length_c   1.000
_cell.angle_alpha   90.00
_cell.angle_beta   90.00
_cell.angle_gamma   90.00
#
_symmetry.space_group_name_H-M   'P 1'
#
loop_
_entity.id
_entity.type
_entity.pdbx_description
1 polymer ?
#
loop_
_entity_poly.entity_id
_entity_poly.type
_entity_poly.pdbx_seq_one_letter_code
_entity_poly.pdbx_strand_id
1 'polypeptide(L)'
;MKTSHLPRSKNIPSVVLIKQHFSVPKEADVREATVRELKKLFPDTTAIKGKIVGLTCPSRGIRDIAQVLITAVSFLKPHCKEVRILTAMGTHGGGTSEGERAMASDRGVTEEAVGTRIFSNMETRYIDTVNDVEAHVSEDALACDLVILTNRIKEHTDIDWPEPLPEGFYGLESGWTKILALGASKLRAIEQHRHIPTIGLGAAIEISSRRIIEGKELVIWGGLGIIENARDETAEIISARAESADRFFAIEAQALARSKELMPAMPVRTVDVLYCNSLGKDLSGQGMHTKTIGRSPYGYQQGKPWKSTMPAIHTIVGSRLSPGSHGNAIGVGLCEFITQRFDEEIEWDRTTLNSLSALCPCQARRPIVCEHDRDALEVALVMSPSGPDGPRMVFIHSTLKMEHALLSEGLLSDARANSNLETLSDPSPLRFSSDGYVDLECILGSGIRPTVLLAAKTYANEFSSLPKKANS
;
A
#
# COMPACT_ATOMS: atom_id res chain seq x y z
N MET A 1 3.66 -30.80 2.16
CA MET A 1 2.59 -31.70 2.64
C MET A 1 1.79 -32.10 1.39
N LYS A 2 1.58 -33.39 1.12
CA LYS A 2 0.76 -33.76 -0.06
C LYS A 2 -0.72 -33.51 0.27
N THR A 3 -1.38 -32.65 -0.48
CA THR A 3 -2.81 -32.28 -0.29
C THR A 3 -3.77 -33.24 -1.00
N SER A 4 -3.25 -34.31 -1.62
CA SER A 4 -4.02 -35.29 -2.40
C SER A 4 -5.13 -36.01 -1.60
N HIS A 5 -5.04 -36.03 -0.27
CA HIS A 5 -6.01 -36.64 0.63
C HIS A 5 -7.11 -35.69 1.13
N LEU A 6 -7.00 -34.36 0.80
CA LEU A 6 -8.02 -33.40 1.22
C LEU A 6 -9.31 -33.57 0.40
N PRO A 7 -10.49 -33.31 0.99
CA PRO A 7 -11.73 -33.30 0.25
C PRO A 7 -11.71 -32.21 -0.82
N ARG A 8 -12.29 -32.50 -1.98
CA ARG A 8 -12.26 -31.61 -3.16
C ARG A 8 -13.64 -31.53 -3.82
N SER A 9 -14.00 -30.35 -4.28
CA SER A 9 -15.10 -30.15 -5.19
C SER A 9 -14.57 -30.05 -6.62
N LYS A 10 -15.04 -30.95 -7.50
CA LYS A 10 -14.65 -30.90 -8.92
C LYS A 10 -15.45 -29.89 -9.75
N ASN A 11 -16.46 -29.27 -9.15
CA ASN A 11 -17.36 -28.34 -9.82
C ASN A 11 -16.88 -26.89 -9.63
N ILE A 12 -15.77 -26.53 -10.28
CA ILE A 12 -15.39 -25.13 -10.38
C ILE A 12 -16.39 -24.45 -11.31
N PRO A 13 -17.11 -23.39 -10.86
CA PRO A 13 -18.17 -22.77 -11.66
C PRO A 13 -17.60 -22.06 -12.89
N SER A 14 -18.46 -21.86 -13.89
CA SER A 14 -18.17 -20.94 -14.99
C SER A 14 -17.98 -19.52 -14.45
N VAL A 15 -17.15 -18.76 -15.15
CA VAL A 15 -16.80 -17.39 -14.78
C VAL A 15 -17.10 -16.41 -15.91
N VAL A 16 -17.33 -15.18 -15.54
CA VAL A 16 -17.61 -14.07 -16.44
C VAL A 16 -16.56 -12.99 -16.23
N LEU A 17 -15.97 -12.48 -17.30
CA LEU A 17 -15.10 -11.32 -17.23
C LEU A 17 -15.94 -10.05 -17.02
N ILE A 18 -15.58 -9.29 -16.02
CA ILE A 18 -16.16 -7.97 -15.74
C ILE A 18 -15.11 -6.87 -15.79
N LYS A 19 -15.58 -5.66 -16.06
CA LYS A 19 -14.83 -4.43 -15.88
C LYS A 19 -15.50 -3.58 -14.80
N GLN A 20 -14.70 -3.06 -13.88
CA GLN A 20 -15.13 -2.07 -12.91
C GLN A 20 -14.83 -0.65 -13.42
N HIS A 21 -15.82 0.21 -13.41
CA HIS A 21 -15.68 1.61 -13.79
C HIS A 21 -15.33 2.45 -12.56
N PHE A 22 -14.04 2.61 -12.31
CA PHE A 22 -13.53 3.50 -11.27
C PHE A 22 -13.48 4.94 -11.77
N SER A 23 -13.65 5.89 -10.85
CA SER A 23 -13.29 7.29 -11.11
C SER A 23 -11.76 7.38 -11.18
N VAL A 24 -11.22 7.77 -12.31
CA VAL A 24 -9.76 7.82 -12.54
C VAL A 24 -9.32 9.21 -13.04
N PRO A 25 -9.57 10.28 -12.26
CA PRO A 25 -9.02 11.59 -12.60
C PRO A 25 -7.50 11.47 -12.64
N LYS A 26 -6.86 12.30 -13.46
CA LYS A 26 -5.41 12.31 -13.63
C LYS A 26 -4.93 13.74 -13.85
N GLU A 27 -3.87 14.13 -13.15
CA GLU A 27 -3.20 15.39 -13.44
C GLU A 27 -2.63 15.38 -14.86
N ALA A 28 -2.95 16.41 -15.62
CA ALA A 28 -2.47 16.55 -16.99
C ALA A 28 -0.96 16.82 -17.04
N ASP A 29 -0.46 17.62 -16.11
CA ASP A 29 0.96 17.91 -15.92
C ASP A 29 1.30 17.99 -14.43
N VAL A 30 2.02 16.98 -13.97
CA VAL A 30 2.47 16.85 -12.56
C VAL A 30 3.41 18.00 -12.15
N ARG A 31 4.20 18.54 -13.08
CA ARG A 31 5.10 19.67 -12.80
C ARG A 31 4.31 20.95 -12.57
N GLU A 32 3.39 21.25 -13.48
CA GLU A 32 2.53 22.43 -13.33
C GLU A 32 1.69 22.34 -12.06
N ALA A 33 1.12 21.17 -11.76
CA ALA A 33 0.38 20.91 -10.53
C ALA A 33 1.26 21.13 -9.29
N THR A 34 2.49 20.61 -9.29
CA THR A 34 3.45 20.81 -8.19
C THR A 34 3.79 22.29 -7.99
N VAL A 35 4.06 23.02 -9.07
CA VAL A 35 4.34 24.47 -9.00
C VAL A 35 3.13 25.25 -8.50
N ARG A 36 1.92 24.90 -8.95
CA ARG A 36 0.66 25.49 -8.49
C ARG A 36 0.53 25.37 -6.98
N GLU A 37 0.77 24.18 -6.45
CA GLU A 37 0.66 23.91 -5.02
C GLU A 37 1.79 24.55 -4.21
N LEU A 38 3.02 24.61 -4.73
CA LEU A 38 4.13 25.31 -4.09
C LEU A 38 3.88 26.83 -4.01
N LYS A 39 3.25 27.45 -5.00
CA LYS A 39 2.85 28.87 -4.96
C LYS A 39 1.81 29.13 -3.84
N LYS A 40 0.95 28.16 -3.50
CA LYS A 40 0.06 28.30 -2.34
C LYS A 40 0.81 28.21 -1.01
N LEU A 41 1.83 27.31 -0.93
CA LEU A 41 2.69 27.20 0.25
C LEU A 41 3.57 28.45 0.43
N PHE A 42 4.02 29.04 -0.66
CA PHE A 42 4.92 30.20 -0.72
C PHE A 42 4.34 31.31 -1.58
N PRO A 43 3.25 31.98 -1.15
CA PRO A 43 2.72 33.15 -1.86
C PRO A 43 3.75 34.30 -1.90
N ASP A 44 4.65 34.33 -0.90
CA ASP A 44 5.83 35.21 -0.83
C ASP A 44 7.06 34.33 -0.55
N THR A 45 7.91 34.19 -1.56
CA THR A 45 9.17 33.43 -1.45
C THR A 45 10.26 34.16 -0.65
N THR A 46 10.08 35.42 -0.31
CA THR A 46 11.03 36.14 0.55
C THR A 46 11.11 35.55 1.96
N ALA A 47 10.06 34.87 2.40
CA ALA A 47 9.99 34.19 3.68
C ALA A 47 11.04 33.07 3.84
N ILE A 48 11.58 32.53 2.75
CA ILE A 48 12.63 31.50 2.78
C ILE A 48 14.01 31.98 2.38
N LYS A 49 14.15 33.28 2.14
CA LYS A 49 15.46 33.86 1.76
C LYS A 49 16.51 33.62 2.84
N GLY A 50 17.64 33.06 2.42
CA GLY A 50 18.76 32.72 3.30
C GLY A 50 18.54 31.49 4.19
N LYS A 51 17.39 30.78 4.08
CA LYS A 51 17.04 29.60 4.89
C LYS A 51 17.44 28.29 4.22
N ILE A 52 17.60 27.28 5.05
CA ILE A 52 17.75 25.86 4.63
C ILE A 52 16.37 25.22 4.66
N VAL A 53 15.90 24.73 3.52
CA VAL A 53 14.58 24.12 3.34
C VAL A 53 14.72 22.62 3.17
N GLY A 54 14.10 21.84 4.05
CA GLY A 54 14.02 20.37 3.95
C GLY A 54 12.78 19.92 3.17
N LEU A 55 12.92 18.93 2.31
CA LEU A 55 11.83 18.20 1.65
C LEU A 55 11.91 16.74 2.04
N THR A 56 10.86 16.15 2.61
CA THR A 56 10.88 14.73 2.95
C THR A 56 10.74 13.85 1.71
N CYS A 57 11.48 12.71 1.70
CA CYS A 57 11.40 11.68 0.69
C CYS A 57 10.88 10.38 1.33
N PRO A 58 9.70 9.87 0.90
CA PRO A 58 9.09 8.65 1.45
C PRO A 58 9.71 7.37 0.90
N SER A 59 9.46 6.25 1.59
CA SER A 59 9.97 4.91 1.27
C SER A 59 9.15 4.15 0.24
N ARG A 60 7.86 4.46 0.07
CA ARG A 60 6.95 3.69 -0.78
C ARG A 60 7.10 4.05 -2.25
N GLY A 61 6.76 3.12 -3.15
CA GLY A 61 6.51 3.44 -4.54
C GLY A 61 5.32 4.39 -4.64
N ILE A 62 5.57 5.62 -5.04
CA ILE A 62 4.58 6.67 -5.26
C ILE A 62 4.77 7.14 -6.69
N ARG A 63 3.68 7.19 -7.44
CA ARG A 63 3.73 7.66 -8.82
C ARG A 63 4.28 9.08 -8.85
N ASP A 64 5.18 9.34 -9.77
CA ASP A 64 5.76 10.66 -10.03
C ASP A 64 6.49 11.34 -8.86
N ILE A 65 6.84 10.63 -7.76
CA ILE A 65 7.53 11.21 -6.60
C ILE A 65 8.83 11.91 -6.98
N ALA A 66 9.63 11.30 -7.87
CA ALA A 66 10.88 11.91 -8.33
C ALA A 66 10.59 13.23 -9.04
N GLN A 67 9.59 13.27 -9.94
CA GLN A 67 9.21 14.48 -10.65
C GLN A 67 8.70 15.57 -9.73
N VAL A 68 7.90 15.22 -8.71
CA VAL A 68 7.42 16.17 -7.69
C VAL A 68 8.59 16.75 -6.93
N LEU A 69 9.55 15.94 -6.46
CA LEU A 69 10.72 16.42 -5.73
C LEU A 69 11.67 17.24 -6.60
N ILE A 70 11.95 16.82 -7.84
CA ILE A 70 12.74 17.60 -8.82
C ILE A 70 12.11 18.99 -9.04
N THR A 71 10.80 19.01 -9.24
CA THR A 71 10.07 20.27 -9.46
C THR A 71 10.10 21.16 -8.22
N ALA A 72 9.90 20.57 -7.04
CA ALA A 72 9.95 21.32 -5.78
C ALA A 72 11.34 21.91 -5.50
N VAL A 73 12.41 21.14 -5.71
CA VAL A 73 13.79 21.64 -5.60
C VAL A 73 14.04 22.76 -6.59
N SER A 74 13.65 22.60 -7.85
CA SER A 74 13.82 23.61 -8.90
C SER A 74 13.09 24.93 -8.58
N PHE A 75 11.89 24.83 -7.99
CA PHE A 75 11.10 25.98 -7.56
C PHE A 75 11.74 26.71 -6.36
N LEU A 76 12.22 25.97 -5.35
CA LEU A 76 12.68 26.54 -4.09
C LEU A 76 14.13 27.08 -4.16
N LYS A 77 15.01 26.39 -4.89
CA LYS A 77 16.45 26.66 -4.94
C LYS A 77 16.84 28.10 -5.27
N PRO A 78 16.15 28.84 -6.18
CA PRO A 78 16.46 30.24 -6.43
C PRO A 78 16.14 31.18 -5.29
N HIS A 79 15.32 30.77 -4.31
CA HIS A 79 14.74 31.64 -3.28
C HIS A 79 15.32 31.41 -1.88
N CYS A 80 16.05 30.31 -1.65
CA CYS A 80 16.57 29.92 -0.35
C CYS A 80 18.11 29.76 -0.38
N LYS A 81 18.72 29.54 0.80
CA LYS A 81 20.15 29.25 0.89
C LYS A 81 20.49 27.84 0.37
N GLU A 82 19.70 26.88 0.75
CA GLU A 82 19.91 25.46 0.43
C GLU A 82 18.57 24.73 0.46
N VAL A 83 18.37 23.79 -0.48
CA VAL A 83 17.30 22.79 -0.41
C VAL A 83 17.94 21.45 -0.07
N ARG A 84 17.34 20.70 0.84
CA ARG A 84 17.79 19.36 1.24
C ARG A 84 16.69 18.33 1.02
N ILE A 85 17.00 17.20 0.41
CA ILE A 85 16.12 16.03 0.45
C ILE A 85 16.43 15.25 1.73
N LEU A 86 15.41 15.01 2.53
CA LEU A 86 15.49 14.29 3.80
C LEU A 86 14.81 12.94 3.63
N THR A 87 15.55 11.84 3.68
CA THR A 87 14.89 10.54 3.71
C THR A 87 14.07 10.42 4.99
N ALA A 88 12.80 10.08 4.85
CA ALA A 88 11.86 9.92 5.95
C ALA A 88 11.14 8.58 5.80
N MET A 89 11.87 7.49 6.07
CA MET A 89 11.50 6.13 5.71
C MET A 89 11.28 5.21 6.91
N GLY A 90 11.46 5.71 8.12
CA GLY A 90 11.28 4.94 9.35
C GLY A 90 12.25 3.77 9.43
N THR A 91 11.72 2.56 9.59
CA THR A 91 12.51 1.31 9.66
C THR A 91 12.79 0.68 8.28
N HIS A 92 12.34 1.27 7.19
CA HIS A 92 12.57 0.75 5.85
C HIS A 92 14.05 0.84 5.44
N GLY A 93 14.44 0.15 4.39
CA GLY A 93 15.85 0.11 3.97
C GLY A 93 16.76 -0.61 4.97
N GLY A 94 16.20 -1.51 5.79
CA GLY A 94 16.94 -2.19 6.84
C GLY A 94 17.33 -1.29 8.01
N GLY A 95 16.73 -0.08 8.11
CA GLY A 95 17.05 0.90 9.15
C GLY A 95 18.47 1.45 9.05
N THR A 96 18.99 1.58 7.83
CA THR A 96 20.34 2.09 7.56
C THR A 96 20.32 3.27 6.59
N SER A 97 21.30 4.16 6.69
CA SER A 97 21.48 5.30 5.79
C SER A 97 21.62 4.85 4.33
N GLU A 98 22.42 3.82 4.09
CA GLU A 98 22.66 3.24 2.77
C GLU A 98 21.39 2.63 2.20
N GLY A 99 20.62 1.91 3.02
CA GLY A 99 19.37 1.30 2.62
C GLY A 99 18.29 2.33 2.26
N GLU A 100 18.17 3.44 3.03
CA GLU A 100 17.27 4.53 2.68
C GLU A 100 17.68 5.24 1.38
N ARG A 101 18.99 5.46 1.15
CA ARG A 101 19.51 6.02 -0.11
C ARG A 101 19.24 5.10 -1.30
N ALA A 102 19.47 3.81 -1.15
CA ALA A 102 19.18 2.82 -2.19
C ALA A 102 17.69 2.85 -2.55
N MET A 103 16.81 2.87 -1.54
CA MET A 103 15.36 2.97 -1.76
C MET A 103 14.92 4.28 -2.45
N ALA A 104 15.56 5.39 -2.17
CA ALA A 104 15.31 6.65 -2.87
C ALA A 104 15.77 6.54 -4.34
N SER A 105 16.96 6.02 -4.57
CA SER A 105 17.54 5.80 -5.91
C SER A 105 16.67 4.91 -6.78
N ASP A 106 16.14 3.79 -6.25
CA ASP A 106 15.23 2.89 -6.95
C ASP A 106 13.95 3.57 -7.46
N ARG A 107 13.63 4.75 -6.90
CA ARG A 107 12.48 5.58 -7.29
C ARG A 107 12.86 6.78 -8.13
N GLY A 108 14.11 6.82 -8.61
CA GLY A 108 14.64 7.93 -9.41
C GLY A 108 14.98 9.19 -8.60
N VAL A 109 15.01 9.10 -7.27
CA VAL A 109 15.41 10.20 -6.39
C VAL A 109 16.90 10.04 -6.07
N THR A 110 17.75 10.59 -6.93
CA THR A 110 19.20 10.66 -6.76
C THR A 110 19.66 12.11 -6.67
N GLU A 111 20.80 12.40 -6.07
CA GLU A 111 21.32 13.77 -5.95
C GLU A 111 21.49 14.45 -7.32
N GLU A 112 21.88 13.68 -8.34
CA GLU A 112 21.97 14.14 -9.71
C GLU A 112 20.61 14.52 -10.28
N ALA A 113 19.59 13.64 -10.14
CA ALA A 113 18.26 13.86 -10.68
C ALA A 113 17.53 15.03 -10.00
N VAL A 114 17.57 15.09 -8.67
CA VAL A 114 16.90 16.17 -7.90
C VAL A 114 17.71 17.48 -7.87
N GLY A 115 18.99 17.43 -8.23
CA GLY A 115 19.86 18.62 -8.29
C GLY A 115 20.25 19.19 -6.91
N THR A 116 20.17 18.38 -5.84
CA THR A 116 20.56 18.77 -4.49
C THR A 116 20.97 17.53 -3.67
N ARG A 117 21.53 17.78 -2.47
CA ARG A 117 22.00 16.70 -1.58
C ARG A 117 20.86 15.95 -0.92
N ILE A 118 21.06 14.63 -0.72
CA ILE A 118 20.16 13.74 0.01
C ILE A 118 20.78 13.44 1.38
N PHE A 119 20.04 13.71 2.43
CA PHE A 119 20.40 13.47 3.82
C PHE A 119 19.64 12.27 4.35
N SER A 120 20.35 11.31 4.92
CA SER A 120 19.79 10.02 5.37
C SER A 120 20.39 9.55 6.70
N ASN A 121 20.86 10.48 7.53
CA ASN A 121 21.34 10.16 8.87
C ASN A 121 20.24 9.47 9.67
N MET A 122 20.60 8.43 10.40
CA MET A 122 19.66 7.65 11.23
C MET A 122 19.51 8.21 12.66
N GLU A 123 20.31 9.22 13.02
CA GLU A 123 20.23 9.85 14.32
C GLU A 123 18.96 10.67 14.50
N THR A 124 18.36 10.54 15.68
CA THR A 124 17.13 11.24 16.04
C THR A 124 17.25 11.89 17.40
N ARG A 125 16.56 13.00 17.57
CA ARG A 125 16.39 13.66 18.86
C ARG A 125 15.01 13.36 19.43
N TYR A 126 14.99 13.01 20.70
CA TYR A 126 13.77 13.01 21.50
C TYR A 126 13.27 14.44 21.71
N ILE A 127 11.99 14.65 21.44
CA ILE A 127 11.34 15.96 21.57
C ILE A 127 10.54 16.03 22.87
N ASP A 128 9.63 15.05 23.09
CA ASP A 128 8.72 15.03 24.22
C ASP A 128 7.96 13.71 24.32
N THR A 129 7.22 13.52 25.43
CA THR A 129 6.23 12.47 25.61
C THR A 129 4.88 13.10 25.95
N VAL A 130 3.87 12.81 25.15
CA VAL A 130 2.49 13.28 25.35
C VAL A 130 1.56 12.06 25.40
N ASN A 131 0.82 11.89 26.51
CA ASN A 131 -0.06 10.72 26.72
C ASN A 131 0.65 9.38 26.44
N ASP A 132 1.83 9.22 26.99
CA ASP A 132 2.75 8.08 26.82
C ASP A 132 3.28 7.86 25.40
N VAL A 133 2.98 8.75 24.46
CA VAL A 133 3.48 8.72 23.08
C VAL A 133 4.74 9.59 22.95
N GLU A 134 5.85 8.96 22.61
CA GLU A 134 7.11 9.67 22.39
C GLU A 134 7.14 10.33 21.01
N ALA A 135 7.63 11.56 20.93
CA ALA A 135 7.91 12.28 19.69
C ALA A 135 9.41 12.33 19.43
N HIS A 136 9.85 11.86 18.29
CA HIS A 136 11.25 11.88 17.84
C HIS A 136 11.35 12.49 16.45
N VAL A 137 12.43 13.22 16.17
CA VAL A 137 12.69 13.84 14.85
C VAL A 137 14.14 13.62 14.46
N SER A 138 14.41 13.36 13.18
CA SER A 138 15.77 13.17 12.66
C SER A 138 16.61 14.45 12.83
N GLU A 139 17.88 14.28 13.14
CA GLU A 139 18.84 15.39 13.24
C GLU A 139 18.99 16.13 11.89
N ASP A 140 18.83 15.44 10.77
CA ASP A 140 18.84 16.07 9.44
C ASP A 140 17.68 17.06 9.25
N ALA A 141 16.48 16.75 9.80
CA ALA A 141 15.34 17.66 9.76
C ALA A 141 15.55 18.86 10.69
N LEU A 142 16.08 18.62 11.89
CA LEU A 142 16.39 19.67 12.87
C LEU A 142 17.51 20.60 12.39
N ALA A 143 18.35 20.17 11.46
CA ALA A 143 19.37 20.99 10.80
C ALA A 143 18.83 21.87 9.65
N CYS A 144 17.49 21.88 9.43
CA CYS A 144 16.81 22.76 8.49
C CYS A 144 16.10 23.89 9.23
N ASP A 145 15.99 25.06 8.60
CA ASP A 145 15.21 26.16 9.15
C ASP A 145 13.71 25.94 9.04
N LEU A 146 13.29 25.13 8.06
CA LEU A 146 11.92 24.67 7.89
C LEU A 146 11.86 23.39 7.04
N VAL A 147 10.80 22.62 7.22
CA VAL A 147 10.56 21.35 6.49
C VAL A 147 9.19 21.35 5.81
N ILE A 148 9.15 20.86 4.58
CA ILE A 148 7.93 20.54 3.82
C ILE A 148 7.79 19.02 3.81
N LEU A 149 6.63 18.55 4.26
CA LEU A 149 6.32 17.12 4.30
C LEU A 149 5.78 16.66 2.94
N THR A 150 6.58 15.93 2.18
CA THR A 150 6.16 15.39 0.88
C THR A 150 5.83 13.92 1.03
N ASN A 151 4.59 13.52 0.75
CA ASN A 151 4.15 12.13 0.85
C ASN A 151 2.87 11.88 0.04
N ARG A 152 2.58 10.59 -0.21
CA ARG A 152 1.28 10.15 -0.67
C ARG A 152 0.26 10.16 0.47
N ILE A 153 -0.94 10.68 0.21
CA ILE A 153 -2.07 10.56 1.12
C ILE A 153 -2.94 9.40 0.66
N LYS A 154 -3.07 8.38 1.50
CA LYS A 154 -3.78 7.14 1.17
C LYS A 154 -4.24 6.42 2.44
N GLU A 155 -5.28 5.61 2.31
CA GLU A 155 -5.68 4.67 3.35
C GLU A 155 -4.52 3.73 3.72
N HIS A 156 -4.34 3.47 5.03
CA HIS A 156 -3.30 2.61 5.55
C HIS A 156 -3.86 1.24 5.92
N THR A 157 -3.11 0.19 5.60
CA THR A 157 -3.52 -1.20 5.84
C THR A 157 -3.66 -1.56 7.32
N ASP A 158 -2.90 -0.90 8.20
CA ASP A 158 -2.79 -1.29 9.60
C ASP A 158 -3.45 -0.29 10.57
N ILE A 159 -3.83 0.89 10.07
CA ILE A 159 -4.49 1.91 10.90
C ILE A 159 -5.98 1.65 10.91
N ASP A 160 -6.50 1.43 12.10
CA ASP A 160 -7.92 1.30 12.38
C ASP A 160 -8.36 2.39 13.35
N TRP A 161 -9.46 3.04 13.04
CA TRP A 161 -10.06 4.04 13.88
C TRP A 161 -11.41 3.54 14.43
N PRO A 162 -11.73 3.75 15.72
CA PRO A 162 -13.03 3.40 16.25
C PRO A 162 -14.15 4.24 15.58
N GLU A 163 -15.34 3.70 15.56
CA GLU A 163 -16.55 4.38 15.07
C GLU A 163 -17.56 4.49 16.23
N PRO A 164 -17.90 5.71 16.69
CA PRO A 164 -17.48 7.00 16.13
C PRO A 164 -16.01 7.32 16.42
N LEU A 165 -15.45 8.23 15.60
CA LEU A 165 -14.08 8.74 15.79
C LEU A 165 -14.01 9.47 17.14
N PRO A 166 -12.97 9.22 17.97
CA PRO A 166 -12.83 9.88 19.25
C PRO A 166 -12.66 11.40 19.09
N GLU A 167 -13.19 12.15 20.06
CA GLU A 167 -13.09 13.60 20.07
C GLU A 167 -11.61 14.07 20.07
N GLY A 168 -11.32 15.10 19.29
CA GLY A 168 -9.98 15.68 19.15
C GLY A 168 -9.08 14.98 18.13
N PHE A 169 -9.55 13.89 17.50
CA PHE A 169 -8.83 13.21 16.42
C PHE A 169 -9.46 13.46 15.04
N TYR A 170 -8.67 13.32 13.99
CA TYR A 170 -9.05 13.57 12.59
C TYR A 170 -9.17 12.30 11.76
N GLY A 171 -8.79 11.15 12.31
CA GLY A 171 -8.88 9.86 11.64
C GLY A 171 -7.78 9.69 10.56
N LEU A 172 -6.61 10.28 10.76
CA LEU A 172 -5.52 10.29 9.78
C LEU A 172 -4.85 8.93 9.68
N GLU A 173 -4.35 8.64 8.48
CA GLU A 173 -3.74 7.36 8.17
C GLU A 173 -2.36 7.53 7.52
N SER A 174 -2.20 7.29 6.20
CA SER A 174 -0.96 7.56 5.50
C SER A 174 -1.00 8.94 4.86
N GLY A 175 -0.06 9.80 5.21
CA GLY A 175 -0.01 11.18 4.74
C GLY A 175 1.15 11.94 5.35
N TRP A 176 0.96 13.23 5.55
CA TRP A 176 1.96 14.13 6.11
C TRP A 176 2.26 13.84 7.57
N THR A 177 1.22 13.58 8.36
CA THR A 177 1.37 13.23 9.77
C THR A 177 2.14 11.93 9.94
N LYS A 178 1.82 10.91 9.14
CA LYS A 178 2.54 9.64 9.21
C LYS A 178 4.01 9.77 8.82
N ILE A 179 4.34 10.54 7.78
CA ILE A 179 5.76 10.71 7.41
C ILE A 179 6.52 11.49 8.47
N LEU A 180 5.86 12.41 9.16
CA LEU A 180 6.44 13.14 10.28
C LEU A 180 6.67 12.24 11.49
N ALA A 181 5.61 11.55 11.97
CA ALA A 181 5.66 10.74 13.18
C ALA A 181 6.47 9.45 13.04
N LEU A 182 6.44 8.79 11.88
CA LEU A 182 7.12 7.52 11.64
C LEU A 182 8.33 7.66 10.73
N GLY A 183 8.19 8.38 9.62
CA GLY A 183 9.24 8.51 8.63
C GLY A 183 10.46 9.24 9.17
N ALA A 184 10.24 10.42 9.71
CA ALA A 184 11.29 11.28 10.27
C ALA A 184 11.82 10.80 11.63
N SER A 185 11.09 9.91 12.32
CA SER A 185 11.54 9.27 13.56
C SER A 185 12.52 8.12 13.35
N LYS A 186 12.80 7.75 12.10
CA LYS A 186 13.78 6.71 11.75
C LYS A 186 13.49 5.40 12.50
N LEU A 187 14.49 4.79 13.12
CA LEU A 187 14.31 3.55 13.89
C LEU A 187 13.38 3.72 15.10
N ARG A 188 13.25 4.95 15.63
CA ARG A 188 12.31 5.23 16.74
C ARG A 188 10.84 5.14 16.33
N ALA A 189 10.54 5.04 15.04
CA ALA A 189 9.18 4.75 14.57
C ALA A 189 8.59 3.46 15.19
N ILE A 190 9.41 2.52 15.62
CA ILE A 190 8.96 1.29 16.30
C ILE A 190 8.24 1.61 17.62
N GLU A 191 8.59 2.72 18.29
CA GLU A 191 7.96 3.15 19.54
C GLU A 191 6.48 3.49 19.33
N GLN A 192 6.10 3.98 18.14
CA GLN A 192 4.72 4.27 17.79
C GLN A 192 3.89 2.98 17.63
N HIS A 193 4.50 1.90 17.12
CA HIS A 193 3.80 0.63 16.89
C HIS A 193 3.39 -0.05 18.18
N ARG A 194 4.10 0.15 19.30
CA ARG A 194 3.71 -0.43 20.61
C ARG A 194 2.36 0.09 21.11
N HIS A 195 1.86 1.21 20.58
CA HIS A 195 0.56 1.77 20.95
C HIS A 195 -0.63 1.12 20.21
N ILE A 196 -0.37 0.24 19.22
CA ILE A 196 -1.42 -0.45 18.46
C ILE A 196 -2.45 -1.13 19.37
N PRO A 197 -2.05 -1.91 20.43
CA PRO A 197 -3.02 -2.62 21.26
C PRO A 197 -3.77 -1.72 22.26
N THR A 198 -3.38 -0.48 22.46
CA THR A 198 -3.95 0.44 23.46
C THR A 198 -4.78 1.54 22.82
N ILE A 199 -4.15 2.54 22.24
CA ILE A 199 -4.81 3.70 21.64
C ILE A 199 -4.90 3.62 20.11
N GLY A 200 -4.22 2.64 19.50
CA GLY A 200 -4.10 2.52 18.04
C GLY A 200 -2.97 3.35 17.42
N LEU A 201 -2.43 2.85 16.33
CA LEU A 201 -1.32 3.52 15.62
C LEU A 201 -1.71 4.91 15.09
N GLY A 202 -2.95 5.09 14.63
CA GLY A 202 -3.43 6.37 14.11
C GLY A 202 -3.40 7.45 15.18
N ALA A 203 -3.89 7.15 16.40
CA ALA A 203 -3.88 8.08 17.52
C ALA A 203 -2.45 8.45 17.93
N ALA A 204 -1.54 7.47 17.99
CA ALA A 204 -0.14 7.73 18.31
C ALA A 204 0.52 8.66 17.26
N ILE A 205 0.24 8.46 15.98
CA ILE A 205 0.71 9.33 14.89
C ILE A 205 0.20 10.76 15.07
N GLU A 206 -1.09 10.94 15.31
CA GLU A 206 -1.67 12.30 15.46
C GLU A 206 -1.12 13.02 16.70
N ILE A 207 -1.00 12.32 17.84
CA ILE A 207 -0.44 12.88 19.09
C ILE A 207 1.00 13.34 18.87
N SER A 208 1.86 12.45 18.34
CA SER A 208 3.27 12.77 18.09
C SER A 208 3.43 13.92 17.08
N SER A 209 2.67 13.87 15.96
CA SER A 209 2.73 14.90 14.93
C SER A 209 2.26 16.26 15.45
N ARG A 210 1.19 16.30 16.26
CA ARG A 210 0.69 17.53 16.89
C ARG A 210 1.77 18.14 17.74
N ARG A 211 2.42 17.35 18.61
CA ARG A 211 3.50 17.84 19.49
C ARG A 211 4.65 18.44 18.69
N ILE A 212 5.03 17.83 17.56
CA ILE A 212 6.11 18.34 16.71
C ILE A 212 5.71 19.63 16.00
N ILE A 213 4.49 19.69 15.44
CA ILE A 213 4.00 20.88 14.69
C ILE A 213 3.82 22.09 15.60
N GLU A 214 3.30 21.89 16.81
CA GLU A 214 3.04 22.95 17.78
C GLU A 214 4.29 23.32 18.60
N GLY A 215 5.35 22.51 18.49
CA GLY A 215 6.64 22.74 19.14
C GLY A 215 7.45 23.86 18.48
N LYS A 216 8.57 24.18 19.10
CA LYS A 216 9.52 25.20 18.62
C LYS A 216 10.81 24.61 18.07
N GLU A 217 10.97 23.29 18.19
CA GLU A 217 12.21 22.57 17.88
C GLU A 217 12.41 22.43 16.37
N LEU A 218 11.30 22.28 15.63
CA LEU A 218 11.29 22.14 14.17
C LEU A 218 10.11 22.91 13.57
N VAL A 219 10.38 23.73 12.57
CA VAL A 219 9.32 24.40 11.83
C VAL A 219 8.83 23.50 10.70
N ILE A 220 7.66 22.92 10.87
CA ILE A 220 6.93 22.30 9.76
C ILE A 220 6.22 23.41 9.00
N TRP A 221 6.68 23.70 7.78
CA TRP A 221 6.12 24.78 6.97
C TRP A 221 4.77 24.41 6.37
N GLY A 222 4.64 23.13 5.99
CA GLY A 222 3.42 22.59 5.40
C GLY A 222 3.66 21.22 4.76
N GLY A 223 2.66 20.76 4.01
CA GLY A 223 2.68 19.50 3.31
C GLY A 223 2.46 19.68 1.81
N LEU A 224 3.10 18.81 1.01
CA LEU A 224 2.87 18.60 -0.42
C LEU A 224 2.41 17.14 -0.58
N GLY A 225 1.14 16.93 -0.89
CA GLY A 225 0.49 15.63 -0.90
C GLY A 225 0.22 15.14 -2.32
N ILE A 226 0.41 13.83 -2.53
CA ILE A 226 0.09 13.15 -3.78
C ILE A 226 -1.09 12.22 -3.52
N ILE A 227 -2.16 12.35 -4.29
CA ILE A 227 -3.31 11.44 -4.30
C ILE A 227 -3.24 10.63 -5.60
N GLU A 228 -3.32 9.31 -5.50
CA GLU A 228 -3.33 8.39 -6.63
C GLU A 228 -4.75 7.86 -6.88
N ASN A 229 -5.06 7.56 -8.16
CA ASN A 229 -6.30 6.91 -8.57
C ASN A 229 -6.18 5.38 -8.57
N ALA A 230 -7.27 4.69 -8.95
CA ALA A 230 -7.34 3.22 -8.99
C ALA A 230 -6.40 2.56 -10.02
N ARG A 231 -5.71 3.34 -10.87
CA ARG A 231 -4.72 2.88 -11.84
C ARG A 231 -3.29 3.23 -11.44
N ASP A 232 -3.07 3.63 -10.18
CA ASP A 232 -1.79 4.11 -9.67
C ASP A 232 -1.22 5.30 -10.46
N GLU A 233 -2.08 6.18 -10.97
CA GLU A 233 -1.69 7.43 -11.60
C GLU A 233 -1.90 8.59 -10.63
N THR A 234 -1.07 9.63 -10.72
CA THR A 234 -1.25 10.85 -9.94
C THR A 234 -2.56 11.53 -10.34
N ALA A 235 -3.54 11.45 -9.45
CA ALA A 235 -4.86 12.06 -9.64
C ALA A 235 -4.85 13.54 -9.30
N GLU A 236 -4.25 13.88 -8.15
CA GLU A 236 -4.24 15.24 -7.62
C GLU A 236 -2.93 15.49 -6.85
N ILE A 237 -2.39 16.72 -6.95
CA ILE A 237 -1.37 17.24 -6.05
C ILE A 237 -2.01 18.33 -5.22
N ILE A 238 -1.84 18.26 -3.91
CA ILE A 238 -2.43 19.19 -2.96
C ILE A 238 -1.38 19.72 -2.01
N SER A 239 -1.67 20.84 -1.39
CA SER A 239 -0.82 21.41 -0.35
C SER A 239 -1.60 22.03 0.79
N ALA A 240 -0.98 22.07 1.96
CA ALA A 240 -1.48 22.79 3.12
C ALA A 240 -0.33 23.42 3.92
N ARG A 241 -0.57 24.63 4.43
CA ARG A 241 0.30 25.28 5.42
C ARG A 241 0.05 24.69 6.80
N ALA A 242 1.10 24.43 7.56
CA ALA A 242 1.00 23.94 8.94
C ALA A 242 0.93 25.11 9.94
N GLU A 243 -0.02 26.02 9.73
CA GLU A 243 -0.22 27.19 10.61
C GLU A 243 -0.73 26.79 12.00
N SER A 244 -1.48 25.70 12.09
CA SER A 244 -1.85 25.01 13.31
C SER A 244 -2.04 23.52 13.00
N ALA A 245 -1.86 22.65 14.00
CA ALA A 245 -2.06 21.22 13.83
C ALA A 245 -3.49 20.91 13.40
N ASP A 246 -4.50 21.54 14.02
CA ASP A 246 -5.92 21.30 13.71
C ASP A 246 -6.27 21.58 12.26
N ARG A 247 -5.85 22.76 11.74
CA ARG A 247 -6.11 23.12 10.35
C ARG A 247 -5.38 22.18 9.38
N PHE A 248 -4.15 21.86 9.69
CA PHE A 248 -3.33 20.97 8.87
C PHE A 248 -3.92 19.55 8.80
N PHE A 249 -4.33 19.02 9.94
CA PHE A 249 -4.96 17.70 10.05
C PHE A 249 -6.32 17.66 9.35
N ALA A 250 -7.13 18.71 9.49
CA ALA A 250 -8.43 18.78 8.80
C ALA A 250 -8.28 18.73 7.27
N ILE A 251 -7.27 19.39 6.70
CA ILE A 251 -7.00 19.34 5.26
C ILE A 251 -6.47 17.96 4.85
N GLU A 252 -5.59 17.35 5.64
CA GLU A 252 -5.10 15.99 5.40
C GLU A 252 -6.25 14.96 5.46
N ALA A 253 -7.21 15.11 6.40
CA ALA A 253 -8.38 14.26 6.50
C ALA A 253 -9.30 14.36 5.28
N GLN A 254 -9.52 15.57 4.76
CA GLN A 254 -10.28 15.78 3.50
C GLN A 254 -9.58 15.11 2.32
N ALA A 255 -8.27 15.27 2.22
CA ALA A 255 -7.46 14.63 1.19
C ALA A 255 -7.47 13.10 1.30
N LEU A 256 -7.46 12.57 2.52
CA LEU A 256 -7.58 11.13 2.78
C LEU A 256 -8.94 10.60 2.36
N ALA A 257 -10.03 11.32 2.67
CA ALA A 257 -11.37 10.97 2.20
C ALA A 257 -11.43 10.92 0.67
N ARG A 258 -10.86 11.94 0.01
CA ARG A 258 -10.74 11.96 -1.45
C ARG A 258 -9.94 10.80 -2.01
N SER A 259 -8.83 10.46 -1.38
CA SER A 259 -8.01 9.29 -1.77
C SER A 259 -8.79 7.98 -1.66
N LYS A 260 -9.59 7.80 -0.60
CA LYS A 260 -10.44 6.60 -0.41
C LYS A 260 -11.48 6.43 -1.52
N GLU A 261 -12.07 7.54 -2.00
CA GLU A 261 -13.02 7.52 -3.13
C GLU A 261 -12.38 7.04 -4.44
N LEU A 262 -11.06 7.26 -4.60
CA LEU A 262 -10.31 6.93 -5.81
C LEU A 262 -9.62 5.57 -5.75
N MET A 263 -9.70 4.87 -4.61
CA MET A 263 -9.09 3.55 -4.47
C MET A 263 -9.89 2.46 -5.18
N PRO A 264 -9.21 1.41 -5.66
CA PRO A 264 -9.90 0.24 -6.16
C PRO A 264 -10.64 -0.48 -5.02
N ALA A 265 -11.84 -1.02 -5.33
CA ALA A 265 -12.68 -1.72 -4.39
C ALA A 265 -13.09 -3.10 -4.91
N MET A 266 -13.47 -4.01 -4.01
CA MET A 266 -14.04 -5.30 -4.40
C MET A 266 -15.35 -5.10 -5.18
N PRO A 267 -15.58 -5.85 -6.26
CA PRO A 267 -16.77 -5.72 -7.09
C PRO A 267 -18.07 -6.07 -6.35
N VAL A 268 -17.97 -6.92 -5.33
CA VAL A 268 -19.08 -7.41 -4.52
C VAL A 268 -18.69 -7.49 -3.05
N ARG A 269 -19.67 -7.43 -2.15
CA ARG A 269 -19.43 -7.37 -0.70
C ARG A 269 -19.27 -8.74 -0.02
N THR A 270 -19.93 -9.77 -0.53
CA THR A 270 -19.90 -11.11 0.05
C THR A 270 -19.28 -12.07 -0.93
N VAL A 271 -18.22 -12.74 -0.53
CA VAL A 271 -17.41 -13.62 -1.37
C VAL A 271 -17.11 -14.92 -0.61
N ASP A 272 -17.42 -16.05 -1.20
CA ASP A 272 -17.05 -17.34 -0.63
C ASP A 272 -15.57 -17.64 -0.84
N VAL A 273 -15.09 -17.45 -2.07
CA VAL A 273 -13.68 -17.67 -2.43
C VAL A 273 -13.14 -16.49 -3.23
N LEU A 274 -12.16 -15.80 -2.68
CA LEU A 274 -11.35 -14.83 -3.40
C LEU A 274 -10.07 -15.52 -3.89
N TYR A 275 -9.89 -15.58 -5.19
CA TYR A 275 -8.61 -15.91 -5.78
C TYR A 275 -7.83 -14.63 -6.06
N CYS A 276 -6.64 -14.53 -5.48
CA CYS A 276 -5.71 -13.42 -5.69
C CYS A 276 -4.45 -13.97 -6.39
N ASN A 277 -4.24 -13.58 -7.65
CA ASN A 277 -3.14 -14.13 -8.44
C ASN A 277 -1.77 -13.71 -7.89
N SER A 278 -1.63 -12.46 -7.44
CA SER A 278 -0.35 -11.95 -6.95
C SER A 278 -0.51 -11.17 -5.65
N LEU A 279 0.24 -11.58 -4.65
CA LEU A 279 0.37 -10.89 -3.37
C LEU A 279 1.79 -10.34 -3.26
N GLY A 280 1.95 -9.21 -2.58
CA GLY A 280 3.29 -8.72 -2.35
C GLY A 280 3.36 -7.36 -1.69
N LYS A 281 4.49 -7.11 -1.03
CA LYS A 281 4.72 -5.87 -0.29
C LYS A 281 4.85 -4.64 -1.20
N ASP A 282 5.23 -4.83 -2.44
CA ASP A 282 5.26 -3.81 -3.49
C ASP A 282 3.84 -3.44 -3.97
N LEU A 283 2.89 -4.37 -3.91
CA LEU A 283 1.48 -4.16 -4.24
C LEU A 283 0.72 -3.53 -3.08
N SER A 284 0.95 -4.01 -1.86
CA SER A 284 0.35 -3.48 -0.64
C SER A 284 1.26 -3.73 0.55
N GLY A 285 1.28 -2.82 1.53
CA GLY A 285 2.14 -2.93 2.71
C GLY A 285 2.03 -4.24 3.48
N GLN A 286 0.88 -4.88 3.39
CA GLN A 286 0.54 -6.17 4.01
C GLN A 286 0.28 -7.25 2.97
N GLY A 287 0.99 -7.23 1.85
CA GLY A 287 0.85 -8.17 0.75
C GLY A 287 -0.43 -8.01 -0.06
N MET A 288 -1.56 -7.88 0.62
CA MET A 288 -2.88 -7.48 0.13
C MET A 288 -3.37 -6.25 0.90
N HIS A 289 -4.25 -5.45 0.31
CA HIS A 289 -4.85 -4.33 1.02
C HIS A 289 -5.94 -4.85 1.97
N THR A 290 -5.65 -4.84 3.26
CA THR A 290 -6.44 -5.47 4.35
C THR A 290 -7.90 -5.02 4.36
N LYS A 291 -8.15 -3.72 4.18
CA LYS A 291 -9.50 -3.16 4.15
C LYS A 291 -10.27 -3.55 2.89
N THR A 292 -9.57 -3.65 1.74
CA THR A 292 -10.17 -4.13 0.49
C THR A 292 -10.62 -5.59 0.59
N ILE A 293 -9.87 -6.43 1.31
CA ILE A 293 -10.25 -7.82 1.56
C ILE A 293 -11.06 -8.02 2.84
N GLY A 294 -11.30 -6.95 3.60
CA GLY A 294 -12.08 -6.97 4.83
C GLY A 294 -11.48 -7.77 5.97
N ARG A 295 -10.15 -7.93 6.02
CA ARG A 295 -9.44 -8.69 7.07
C ARG A 295 -8.50 -7.81 7.87
N SER A 296 -8.60 -7.88 9.21
CA SER A 296 -7.68 -7.21 10.11
C SER A 296 -6.27 -7.80 10.00
N PRO A 297 -5.22 -6.97 9.94
CA PRO A 297 -3.83 -7.43 9.96
C PRO A 297 -3.41 -8.06 11.30
N TYR A 298 -4.18 -7.84 12.37
CA TYR A 298 -3.89 -8.35 13.72
C TYR A 298 -4.62 -9.64 14.06
N GLY A 299 -5.37 -10.17 13.12
CA GLY A 299 -6.17 -11.38 13.22
C GLY A 299 -7.56 -11.17 12.67
N TYR A 300 -8.14 -12.21 12.12
CA TYR A 300 -9.46 -12.16 11.50
C TYR A 300 -10.28 -13.38 11.89
N GLN A 301 -11.59 -13.25 11.76
CA GLN A 301 -12.52 -14.37 11.83
C GLN A 301 -13.02 -14.66 10.41
N GLN A 302 -12.87 -15.90 9.98
CA GLN A 302 -13.25 -16.35 8.64
C GLN A 302 -14.73 -16.00 8.34
N GLY A 303 -14.98 -15.43 7.17
CA GLY A 303 -16.32 -15.01 6.73
C GLY A 303 -16.88 -13.76 7.41
N LYS A 304 -16.19 -13.19 8.39
CA LYS A 304 -16.61 -11.93 9.04
C LYS A 304 -15.73 -10.77 8.59
N PRO A 305 -16.30 -9.65 8.15
CA PRO A 305 -15.53 -8.48 7.80
C PRO A 305 -14.94 -7.82 9.04
N TRP A 306 -13.78 -7.19 8.89
CA TRP A 306 -13.12 -6.40 9.95
C TRP A 306 -14.04 -5.28 10.47
N LYS A 307 -14.71 -4.57 9.54
CA LYS A 307 -15.80 -3.62 9.84
C LYS A 307 -17.01 -3.94 9.00
N SER A 308 -18.20 -3.60 9.49
CA SER A 308 -19.46 -3.86 8.79
C SER A 308 -19.56 -3.20 7.40
N THR A 309 -18.76 -2.16 7.15
CA THR A 309 -18.66 -1.46 5.86
C THR A 309 -17.75 -2.16 4.86
N MET A 310 -16.89 -3.10 5.30
CA MET A 310 -15.93 -3.81 4.47
C MET A 310 -16.50 -5.10 3.87
N PRO A 311 -15.86 -5.68 2.84
CA PRO A 311 -16.26 -6.97 2.28
C PRO A 311 -16.16 -8.12 3.29
N ALA A 312 -17.07 -9.08 3.20
CA ALA A 312 -17.01 -10.35 3.92
C ALA A 312 -16.48 -11.44 2.98
N ILE A 313 -15.22 -11.83 3.16
CA ILE A 313 -14.56 -12.86 2.35
C ILE A 313 -14.30 -14.07 3.22
N HIS A 314 -14.89 -15.20 2.84
CA HIS A 314 -14.79 -16.43 3.62
C HIS A 314 -13.40 -17.08 3.45
N THR A 315 -12.97 -17.32 2.22
CA THR A 315 -11.70 -18.00 1.91
C THR A 315 -10.88 -17.20 0.91
N ILE A 316 -9.57 -17.07 1.14
CA ILE A 316 -8.63 -16.46 0.20
C ILE A 316 -7.64 -17.51 -0.28
N VAL A 317 -7.47 -17.62 -1.59
CA VAL A 317 -6.46 -18.42 -2.28
C VAL A 317 -5.43 -17.48 -2.89
N GLY A 318 -4.18 -17.57 -2.43
CA GLY A 318 -3.04 -16.83 -2.98
C GLY A 318 -2.25 -17.71 -3.95
N SER A 319 -1.98 -17.20 -5.16
CA SER A 319 -1.37 -18.00 -6.22
C SER A 319 0.15 -17.85 -6.29
N ARG A 320 0.69 -16.64 -6.12
CA ARG A 320 2.13 -16.38 -6.19
C ARG A 320 2.53 -15.12 -5.43
N LEU A 321 3.81 -15.05 -5.06
CA LEU A 321 4.42 -13.84 -4.55
C LEU A 321 4.77 -12.88 -5.70
N SER A 322 4.58 -11.59 -5.51
CA SER A 322 5.06 -10.59 -6.47
C SER A 322 6.59 -10.54 -6.45
N PRO A 323 7.25 -10.53 -7.61
CA PRO A 323 8.72 -10.42 -7.69
C PRO A 323 9.27 -9.18 -6.98
N GLY A 324 8.55 -8.05 -7.04
CA GLY A 324 8.93 -6.80 -6.35
C GLY A 324 8.92 -6.87 -4.83
N SER A 325 8.40 -7.95 -4.24
CA SER A 325 8.46 -8.21 -2.80
C SER A 325 9.80 -8.78 -2.34
N HIS A 326 10.65 -9.25 -3.26
CA HIS A 326 11.96 -9.82 -2.93
C HIS A 326 11.90 -10.86 -1.79
N GLY A 327 10.98 -11.81 -1.89
CA GLY A 327 10.78 -12.88 -0.90
C GLY A 327 9.98 -12.47 0.36
N ASN A 328 9.65 -11.20 0.55
CA ASN A 328 8.89 -10.75 1.72
C ASN A 328 7.38 -10.94 1.50
N ALA A 329 6.84 -11.98 2.07
CA ALA A 329 5.44 -12.36 1.98
C ALA A 329 4.60 -11.95 3.20
N ILE A 330 4.92 -10.84 3.88
CA ILE A 330 4.06 -10.34 4.96
C ILE A 330 2.62 -10.23 4.45
N GLY A 331 1.67 -10.73 5.24
CA GLY A 331 0.25 -10.83 4.86
C GLY A 331 -0.14 -12.17 4.24
N VAL A 332 0.80 -13.08 3.99
CA VAL A 332 0.48 -14.44 3.51
C VAL A 332 -0.45 -15.17 4.48
N GLY A 333 -0.31 -14.93 5.80
CA GLY A 333 -1.18 -15.47 6.84
C GLY A 333 -2.63 -14.97 6.81
N LEU A 334 -2.97 -14.06 5.91
CA LEU A 334 -4.35 -13.65 5.62
C LEU A 334 -5.04 -14.57 4.60
N CYS A 335 -4.30 -15.49 3.98
CA CYS A 335 -4.84 -16.54 3.11
C CYS A 335 -5.14 -17.82 3.90
N GLU A 336 -6.13 -18.59 3.48
CA GLU A 336 -6.33 -19.97 3.92
C GLU A 336 -5.46 -20.94 3.11
N PHE A 337 -5.33 -20.67 1.81
CA PHE A 337 -4.59 -21.53 0.88
C PHE A 337 -3.60 -20.71 0.07
N ILE A 338 -2.44 -21.31 -0.19
CA ILE A 338 -1.45 -20.83 -1.15
C ILE A 338 -0.98 -21.99 -2.04
N THR A 339 -0.39 -21.67 -3.18
CA THR A 339 0.22 -22.69 -4.05
C THR A 339 1.63 -23.03 -3.59
N GLN A 340 2.14 -24.18 -4.05
CA GLN A 340 3.51 -24.61 -3.79
C GLN A 340 4.52 -23.59 -4.35
N ARG A 341 4.30 -23.06 -5.56
CA ARG A 341 5.18 -22.02 -6.14
C ARG A 341 5.23 -20.76 -5.28
N PHE A 342 4.10 -20.35 -4.66
CA PHE A 342 4.08 -19.22 -3.76
C PHE A 342 4.91 -19.50 -2.51
N ASP A 343 4.73 -20.67 -1.90
CA ASP A 343 5.47 -21.09 -0.70
C ASP A 343 6.99 -21.15 -0.94
N GLU A 344 7.41 -21.61 -2.12
CA GLU A 344 8.82 -21.67 -2.55
C GLU A 344 9.44 -20.30 -2.84
N GLU A 345 8.63 -19.28 -3.18
CA GLU A 345 9.05 -17.89 -3.39
C GLU A 345 9.25 -17.12 -2.05
N ILE A 346 8.84 -17.66 -0.90
CA ILE A 346 8.87 -16.98 0.40
C ILE A 346 10.23 -17.12 1.07
N GLU A 347 10.83 -15.98 1.43
CA GLU A 347 11.93 -15.91 2.41
C GLU A 347 11.34 -15.77 3.81
N TRP A 348 11.16 -16.88 4.51
CA TRP A 348 10.46 -16.94 5.79
C TRP A 348 11.11 -16.10 6.89
N ASP A 349 12.44 -16.04 6.96
CA ASP A 349 13.16 -15.23 7.95
C ASP A 349 12.86 -13.74 7.76
N ARG A 350 12.92 -13.25 6.52
CA ARG A 350 12.58 -11.86 6.15
C ARG A 350 11.11 -11.55 6.44
N THR A 351 10.22 -12.46 6.08
CA THR A 351 8.78 -12.33 6.30
C THR A 351 8.46 -12.27 7.79
N THR A 352 9.05 -13.16 8.59
CA THR A 352 8.86 -13.23 10.03
C THR A 352 9.40 -11.97 10.71
N LEU A 353 10.62 -11.54 10.38
CA LEU A 353 11.20 -10.32 10.94
C LEU A 353 10.32 -9.10 10.66
N ASN A 354 9.81 -8.98 9.44
CA ASN A 354 8.93 -7.86 9.07
C ASN A 354 7.59 -7.91 9.82
N SER A 355 7.02 -9.10 9.99
CA SER A 355 5.77 -9.32 10.72
C SER A 355 5.91 -8.98 12.20
N LEU A 356 7.02 -9.37 12.83
CA LEU A 356 7.32 -9.02 14.22
C LEU A 356 7.55 -7.52 14.40
N SER A 357 8.28 -6.88 13.49
CA SER A 357 8.50 -5.42 13.51
C SER A 357 7.21 -4.61 13.37
N ALA A 358 6.21 -5.16 12.68
CA ALA A 358 4.89 -4.55 12.52
C ALA A 358 3.90 -4.95 13.64
N LEU A 359 4.33 -5.70 14.66
CA LEU A 359 3.51 -6.27 15.74
C LEU A 359 2.30 -7.09 15.27
N CYS A 360 2.39 -7.73 14.11
CA CYS A 360 1.33 -8.56 13.54
C CYS A 360 1.84 -9.96 13.12
N PRO A 361 2.28 -10.79 14.07
CA PRO A 361 2.88 -12.11 13.79
C PRO A 361 1.93 -13.07 13.07
N CYS A 362 0.61 -12.87 13.17
CA CYS A 362 -0.37 -13.67 12.44
C CYS A 362 -0.24 -13.56 10.93
N GLN A 363 0.34 -12.48 10.41
CA GLN A 363 0.54 -12.27 8.99
C GLN A 363 1.69 -13.10 8.38
N ALA A 364 2.55 -13.70 9.22
CA ALA A 364 3.57 -14.66 8.80
C ALA A 364 3.18 -16.11 9.08
N ARG A 365 1.91 -16.40 9.42
CA ARG A 365 1.41 -17.77 9.52
C ARG A 365 1.42 -18.44 8.17
N ARG A 366 1.92 -19.67 8.10
CA ARG A 366 1.93 -20.44 6.85
C ARG A 366 0.54 -21.02 6.58
N PRO A 367 -0.10 -20.64 5.45
CA PRO A 367 -1.37 -21.23 5.02
C PRO A 367 -1.24 -22.70 4.64
N ILE A 368 -2.36 -23.35 4.30
CA ILE A 368 -2.34 -24.68 3.69
C ILE A 368 -1.75 -24.53 2.28
N VAL A 369 -0.69 -25.31 2.02
CA VAL A 369 0.00 -25.31 0.71
C VAL A 369 -0.60 -26.38 -0.18
N CYS A 370 -1.17 -25.96 -1.31
CA CYS A 370 -1.69 -26.80 -2.37
C CYS A 370 -0.70 -26.90 -3.54
N GLU A 371 -0.77 -27.95 -4.35
CA GLU A 371 0.20 -28.18 -5.42
C GLU A 371 0.14 -27.05 -6.48
N HIS A 372 -1.07 -26.66 -6.89
CA HIS A 372 -1.32 -25.61 -7.88
C HIS A 372 -2.69 -24.93 -7.64
N ASP A 373 -3.05 -23.93 -8.47
CA ASP A 373 -4.28 -23.14 -8.31
C ASP A 373 -5.54 -23.99 -8.35
N ARG A 374 -5.64 -24.95 -9.30
CA ARG A 374 -6.79 -25.84 -9.40
C ARG A 374 -7.01 -26.60 -8.09
N ASP A 375 -5.94 -27.16 -7.54
CA ASP A 375 -5.94 -27.90 -6.29
C ASP A 375 -6.47 -27.04 -5.13
N ALA A 376 -5.94 -25.82 -5.01
CA ALA A 376 -6.35 -24.88 -3.99
C ALA A 376 -7.82 -24.45 -4.12
N LEU A 377 -8.29 -24.21 -5.34
CA LEU A 377 -9.68 -23.84 -5.61
C LEU A 377 -10.64 -25.00 -5.33
N GLU A 378 -10.31 -26.22 -5.75
CA GLU A 378 -11.11 -27.42 -5.48
C GLU A 378 -11.28 -27.69 -3.98
N VAL A 379 -10.24 -27.48 -3.18
CA VAL A 379 -10.30 -27.58 -1.71
C VAL A 379 -11.09 -26.41 -1.10
N ALA A 380 -10.83 -25.19 -1.54
CA ALA A 380 -11.53 -23.99 -1.06
C ALA A 380 -13.05 -24.06 -1.27
N LEU A 381 -13.49 -24.63 -2.38
CA LEU A 381 -14.91 -24.79 -2.72
C LEU A 381 -15.66 -25.73 -1.75
N VAL A 382 -14.99 -26.70 -1.14
CA VAL A 382 -15.62 -27.56 -0.13
C VAL A 382 -16.04 -26.76 1.10
N MET A 383 -15.36 -25.64 1.37
CA MET A 383 -15.61 -24.75 2.50
C MET A 383 -16.57 -23.60 2.15
N SER A 384 -17.07 -23.53 0.91
CA SER A 384 -17.94 -22.44 0.44
C SER A 384 -19.27 -22.42 1.21
N PRO A 385 -19.64 -21.32 1.88
CA PRO A 385 -20.91 -21.19 2.59
C PRO A 385 -22.15 -21.32 1.68
N SER A 386 -22.03 -20.94 0.41
CA SER A 386 -23.12 -21.06 -0.58
C SER A 386 -23.29 -22.48 -1.14
N GLY A 387 -22.44 -23.41 -0.71
CA GLY A 387 -22.45 -24.79 -1.22
C GLY A 387 -21.91 -24.93 -2.65
N PRO A 388 -21.93 -26.16 -3.20
CA PRO A 388 -21.27 -26.46 -4.48
C PRO A 388 -22.04 -25.94 -5.71
N ASP A 389 -23.33 -25.62 -5.56
CA ASP A 389 -24.20 -25.30 -6.69
C ASP A 389 -24.26 -23.83 -7.06
N GLY A 390 -23.66 -22.96 -6.25
CA GLY A 390 -23.67 -21.53 -6.51
C GLY A 390 -22.58 -20.74 -5.77
N PRO A 391 -21.32 -21.20 -5.76
CA PRO A 391 -20.28 -20.54 -5.00
C PRO A 391 -20.01 -19.13 -5.54
N ARG A 392 -19.86 -18.18 -4.62
CA ARG A 392 -19.61 -16.77 -4.89
C ARG A 392 -18.10 -16.51 -4.98
N MET A 393 -17.55 -16.69 -6.17
CA MET A 393 -16.11 -16.59 -6.41
C MET A 393 -15.74 -15.31 -7.13
N VAL A 394 -14.66 -14.67 -6.68
CA VAL A 394 -14.03 -13.50 -7.31
C VAL A 394 -12.58 -13.81 -7.59
N PHE A 395 -12.14 -13.52 -8.81
CA PHE A 395 -10.74 -13.67 -9.23
C PHE A 395 -10.17 -12.30 -9.58
N ILE A 396 -9.10 -11.91 -8.92
CA ILE A 396 -8.40 -10.65 -9.15
C ILE A 396 -6.93 -10.89 -9.45
N HIS A 397 -6.32 -9.97 -10.17
CA HIS A 397 -4.87 -10.00 -10.33
C HIS A 397 -4.17 -9.71 -8.99
N SER A 398 -4.55 -8.62 -8.32
CA SER A 398 -4.09 -8.21 -6.98
C SER A 398 -5.07 -7.19 -6.42
N THR A 399 -4.97 -6.87 -5.14
CA THR A 399 -5.80 -5.83 -4.51
C THR A 399 -5.50 -4.40 -5.01
N LEU A 400 -4.46 -4.23 -5.81
CA LEU A 400 -4.12 -2.98 -6.49
C LEU A 400 -4.68 -2.91 -7.92
N LYS A 401 -4.81 -4.07 -8.59
CA LYS A 401 -5.26 -4.18 -9.98
C LYS A 401 -6.56 -4.98 -10.04
N MET A 402 -7.68 -4.26 -9.89
CA MET A 402 -9.02 -4.83 -9.85
C MET A 402 -9.98 -4.23 -10.90
N GLU A 403 -9.49 -3.43 -11.84
CA GLU A 403 -10.33 -2.88 -12.91
C GLU A 403 -10.98 -4.00 -13.74
N HIS A 404 -10.27 -5.10 -13.96
CA HIS A 404 -10.79 -6.33 -14.54
C HIS A 404 -10.75 -7.45 -13.50
N ALA A 405 -11.83 -8.23 -13.43
CA ALA A 405 -11.96 -9.38 -12.56
C ALA A 405 -12.82 -10.46 -13.21
N LEU A 406 -12.71 -11.71 -12.73
CA LEU A 406 -13.69 -12.74 -13.09
C LEU A 406 -14.63 -12.97 -11.90
N LEU A 407 -15.91 -13.09 -12.20
CA LEU A 407 -16.95 -13.46 -11.23
C LEU A 407 -17.55 -14.80 -11.62
N SER A 408 -17.80 -15.68 -10.62
CA SER A 408 -18.58 -16.89 -10.86
C SER A 408 -20.04 -16.57 -11.17
N GLU A 409 -20.72 -17.50 -11.83
CA GLU A 409 -22.15 -17.38 -12.17
C GLU A 409 -23.02 -17.07 -10.95
N GLY A 410 -22.68 -17.56 -9.75
CA GLY A 410 -23.36 -17.24 -8.50
C GLY A 410 -23.34 -15.76 -8.10
N LEU A 411 -22.51 -14.93 -8.76
CA LEU A 411 -22.40 -13.48 -8.53
C LEU A 411 -23.02 -12.64 -9.65
N LEU A 412 -23.61 -13.23 -10.68
CA LEU A 412 -24.11 -12.46 -11.83
C LEU A 412 -25.28 -11.55 -11.47
N SER A 413 -26.13 -11.92 -10.52
CA SER A 413 -27.21 -11.06 -10.04
C SER A 413 -26.66 -9.81 -9.35
N ASP A 414 -25.65 -9.97 -8.51
CA ASP A 414 -24.99 -8.85 -7.82
C ASP A 414 -24.25 -7.95 -8.82
N ALA A 415 -23.57 -8.54 -9.80
CA ALA A 415 -22.87 -7.80 -10.84
C ALA A 415 -23.84 -6.93 -11.66
N ARG A 416 -25.00 -7.48 -12.04
CA ARG A 416 -26.04 -6.75 -12.80
C ARG A 416 -26.70 -5.63 -11.98
N ALA A 417 -26.78 -5.78 -10.67
CA ALA A 417 -27.32 -4.76 -9.77
C ALA A 417 -26.34 -3.61 -9.51
N ASN A 418 -25.05 -3.77 -9.80
CA ASN A 418 -24.03 -2.75 -9.59
C ASN A 418 -23.75 -1.99 -10.90
N SER A 419 -24.22 -0.74 -10.99
CA SER A 419 -24.03 0.12 -12.16
C SER A 419 -22.56 0.43 -12.51
N ASN A 420 -21.64 0.20 -11.59
CA ASN A 420 -20.20 0.38 -11.83
C ASN A 420 -19.54 -0.85 -12.46
N LEU A 421 -20.29 -1.92 -12.69
CA LEU A 421 -19.78 -3.16 -13.31
C LEU A 421 -20.32 -3.31 -14.73
N GLU A 422 -19.43 -3.61 -15.65
CA GLU A 422 -19.72 -3.97 -17.03
C GLU A 422 -19.35 -5.44 -17.24
N THR A 423 -20.29 -6.24 -17.73
CA THR A 423 -20.04 -7.64 -18.12
C THR A 423 -19.44 -7.66 -19.53
N LEU A 424 -18.24 -8.21 -19.67
CA LEU A 424 -17.46 -8.23 -20.92
C LEU A 424 -17.51 -9.58 -21.65
N SER A 425 -17.97 -10.65 -21.02
CA SER A 425 -18.05 -11.99 -21.65
C SER A 425 -19.29 -12.74 -21.20
N ASP A 426 -19.68 -13.75 -21.98
CA ASP A 426 -20.59 -14.80 -21.52
C ASP A 426 -19.90 -15.72 -20.50
N PRO A 427 -20.67 -16.45 -19.67
CA PRO A 427 -20.13 -17.46 -18.77
C PRO A 427 -19.32 -18.51 -19.53
N SER A 428 -18.12 -18.79 -19.05
CA SER A 428 -17.24 -19.80 -19.64
C SER A 428 -16.46 -20.55 -18.54
N PRO A 429 -16.06 -21.80 -18.77
CA PRO A 429 -15.23 -22.54 -17.82
C PRO A 429 -13.92 -21.78 -17.52
N LEU A 430 -13.53 -21.79 -16.25
CA LEU A 430 -12.23 -21.24 -15.84
C LEU A 430 -11.10 -22.02 -16.54
N ARG A 431 -10.20 -21.30 -17.19
CA ARG A 431 -9.06 -21.89 -17.90
C ARG A 431 -7.88 -22.10 -16.97
N PHE A 432 -7.22 -23.23 -17.16
CA PHE A 432 -5.98 -23.56 -16.46
C PHE A 432 -4.91 -23.93 -17.50
N SER A 433 -3.67 -23.61 -17.18
CA SER A 433 -2.51 -24.14 -17.88
C SER A 433 -2.36 -25.65 -17.68
N SER A 434 -1.50 -26.30 -18.45
CA SER A 434 -1.25 -27.74 -18.35
C SER A 434 -0.76 -28.20 -16.97
N ASP A 435 -0.13 -27.31 -16.23
CA ASP A 435 0.40 -27.50 -14.88
C ASP A 435 -0.56 -27.05 -13.77
N GLY A 436 -1.82 -26.76 -14.12
CA GLY A 436 -2.92 -26.51 -13.17
C GLY A 436 -3.03 -25.10 -12.60
N TYR A 437 -2.31 -24.14 -13.15
CA TYR A 437 -2.42 -22.73 -12.74
C TYR A 437 -3.48 -21.99 -13.56
N VAL A 438 -4.15 -21.03 -12.96
CA VAL A 438 -5.15 -20.19 -13.64
C VAL A 438 -4.48 -19.41 -14.78
N ASP A 439 -5.11 -19.45 -15.96
CA ASP A 439 -4.65 -18.69 -17.12
C ASP A 439 -4.93 -17.19 -16.91
N LEU A 440 -3.85 -16.41 -16.80
CA LEU A 440 -3.92 -14.96 -16.56
C LEU A 440 -4.67 -14.20 -17.65
N GLU A 441 -4.67 -14.68 -18.89
CA GLU A 441 -5.41 -14.05 -19.98
C GLU A 441 -6.91 -14.04 -19.71
N CYS A 442 -7.41 -15.03 -18.97
CA CYS A 442 -8.80 -15.05 -18.52
C CYS A 442 -9.11 -13.95 -17.48
N ILE A 443 -8.15 -13.58 -16.65
CA ILE A 443 -8.34 -12.55 -15.60
C ILE A 443 -8.11 -11.14 -16.15
N LEU A 444 -7.14 -10.99 -17.06
CA LEU A 444 -6.74 -9.69 -17.57
C LEU A 444 -7.59 -9.25 -18.78
N GLY A 445 -8.26 -10.20 -19.45
CA GLY A 445 -9.02 -9.96 -20.68
C GLY A 445 -8.13 -9.75 -21.91
N SER A 446 -8.65 -10.11 -23.09
CA SER A 446 -7.97 -9.98 -24.38
C SER A 446 -7.72 -8.53 -24.84
N GLY A 447 -8.20 -7.52 -24.09
CA GLY A 447 -8.06 -6.09 -24.39
C GLY A 447 -6.96 -5.37 -23.65
N ILE A 448 -6.22 -6.02 -22.74
CA ILE A 448 -5.07 -5.39 -22.09
C ILE A 448 -3.88 -5.42 -23.02
N ARG A 449 -3.37 -4.23 -23.34
CA ARG A 449 -2.28 -4.02 -24.29
C ARG A 449 -1.09 -4.96 -24.04
N PRO A 450 -0.40 -5.42 -25.12
CA PRO A 450 0.74 -6.35 -25.07
C PRO A 450 1.85 -6.01 -24.07
N THR A 451 1.96 -4.74 -23.68
CA THR A 451 2.97 -4.25 -22.73
C THR A 451 2.86 -4.85 -21.33
N VAL A 452 1.64 -5.15 -20.85
CA VAL A 452 1.45 -5.76 -19.52
C VAL A 452 1.65 -7.27 -19.60
N LEU A 453 1.22 -7.89 -20.72
CA LEU A 453 1.51 -9.31 -21.00
C LEU A 453 3.01 -9.53 -21.26
N LEU A 454 3.69 -8.59 -21.94
CA LEU A 454 5.14 -8.66 -22.18
C LEU A 454 5.90 -8.54 -20.86
N ALA A 455 5.51 -7.65 -19.95
CA ALA A 455 6.09 -7.56 -18.61
C ALA A 455 5.91 -8.87 -17.84
N ALA A 456 4.70 -9.47 -17.84
CA ALA A 456 4.47 -10.76 -17.18
C ALA A 456 5.25 -11.91 -17.83
N LYS A 457 5.39 -11.94 -19.16
CA LYS A 457 6.21 -12.93 -19.89
C LYS A 457 7.71 -12.68 -19.72
N THR A 458 8.17 -11.42 -19.68
CA THR A 458 9.57 -11.05 -19.45
C THR A 458 10.00 -11.43 -18.05
N TYR A 459 9.18 -11.18 -17.03
CA TYR A 459 9.43 -11.61 -15.66
C TYR A 459 9.48 -13.13 -15.52
N ALA A 460 8.61 -13.88 -16.20
CA ALA A 460 8.63 -15.35 -16.20
C ALA A 460 9.92 -15.92 -16.87
N ASN A 461 10.43 -15.25 -17.89
CA ASN A 461 11.64 -15.68 -18.62
C ASN A 461 12.95 -15.29 -17.92
N GLU A 462 13.00 -14.14 -17.22
CA GLU A 462 14.18 -13.74 -16.45
C GLU A 462 14.46 -14.68 -15.26
N PHE A 463 13.41 -15.26 -14.64
CA PHE A 463 13.58 -16.23 -13.54
C PHE A 463 13.96 -17.63 -13.99
N SER A 464 13.72 -18.02 -15.25
CA SER A 464 14.17 -19.31 -15.78
C SER A 464 15.68 -19.38 -16.02
N SER A 465 16.37 -18.24 -15.99
CA SER A 465 17.82 -18.10 -16.27
C SER A 465 18.71 -17.94 -15.03
N LEU A 466 18.12 -17.90 -13.81
CA LEU A 466 18.92 -17.83 -12.58
C LEU A 466 19.52 -19.22 -12.25
N PRO A 467 20.82 -19.32 -11.93
CA PRO A 467 21.43 -20.59 -11.59
C PRO A 467 20.80 -21.15 -10.30
N LYS A 468 20.31 -22.39 -10.38
CA LYS A 468 19.86 -23.15 -9.20
C LYS A 468 21.03 -23.23 -8.22
N LYS A 469 20.89 -22.65 -7.02
CA LYS A 469 21.87 -22.83 -5.95
C LYS A 469 22.06 -24.32 -5.72
N ALA A 470 23.30 -24.78 -5.91
CA ALA A 470 23.69 -26.14 -5.55
C ALA A 470 23.49 -26.30 -4.03
N ASN A 471 22.76 -27.33 -3.65
CA ASN A 471 22.66 -27.76 -2.27
C ASN A 471 24.06 -28.14 -1.75
N SER A 472 24.51 -27.43 -0.74
CA SER A 472 25.58 -27.89 0.14
C SER A 472 25.13 -27.74 1.59
#